data_b64a8ce672dfd4d021c874a3dabf2ac4
#
_entry.id   b64a8ce672dfd4d021c874a3dabf2ac4
#
_cell.length_a   1.000
_cell.length_b   1.000
_cell.length_c   1.000
_cell.angle_alpha   90.00
_cell.angle_beta   90.00
_cell.angle_gamma   90.00
#
_symmetry.space_group_name_H-M   'P 1'
#
loop_
_entity.id
_entity.type
_entity.pdbx_description
1 polymer ?
#
loop_
_entity_poly.entity_id
_entity_poly.type
_entity_poly.pdbx_seq_one_letter_code
_entity_poly.pdbx_strand_id
1 'polypeptide(L)'
;MKVQILITSLTRRAFDGDHVRENLKEQREQTIAAAKAVGATWLDLNRASTDYINAIGEANGSYYNSKAGDYTHLNAAGEKVFGRMVADLLGRKRGHLRRYLTPNKALSEKIWAGEFATGDE
;
A
#
# COMPACT_ATOMS: atom_id res chain seq x y z
N MET A 1 -18.36 -15.15 -14.72
CA MET A 1 -16.93 -15.45 -14.40
C MET A 1 -16.47 -14.56 -13.25
N LYS A 2 -15.90 -15.15 -12.23
CA LYS A 2 -15.28 -14.38 -11.14
C LYS A 2 -13.86 -14.04 -11.52
N VAL A 3 -13.49 -12.77 -11.38
CA VAL A 3 -12.11 -12.32 -11.55
C VAL A 3 -11.51 -12.13 -10.18
N GLN A 4 -10.37 -12.75 -9.92
CA GLN A 4 -9.62 -12.58 -8.69
C GLN A 4 -8.43 -11.67 -8.93
N ILE A 5 -8.22 -10.75 -8.01
CA ILE A 5 -7.05 -9.87 -8.00
C ILE A 5 -6.38 -10.09 -6.64
N LEU A 6 -5.15 -10.58 -6.68
CA LEU A 6 -4.37 -10.80 -5.47
C LEU A 6 -3.61 -9.53 -5.11
N ILE A 7 -3.55 -9.23 -3.82
CA ILE A 7 -2.86 -8.04 -3.33
C ILE A 7 -1.78 -8.49 -2.37
N THR A 8 -0.53 -8.08 -2.60
CA THR A 8 0.55 -8.36 -1.66
C THR A 8 0.32 -7.60 -0.37
N SER A 9 0.91 -8.07 0.73
CA SER A 9 0.64 -7.53 2.06
C SER A 9 1.11 -6.09 2.22
N LEU A 10 0.28 -5.24 2.84
CA LEU A 10 0.70 -3.92 3.29
C LEU A 10 1.95 -4.06 4.16
N THR A 11 2.97 -3.23 3.96
CA THR A 11 4.16 -3.27 4.79
C THR A 11 3.83 -2.98 6.26
N ARG A 12 4.53 -3.67 7.17
CA ARG A 12 4.57 -3.23 8.57
C ARG A 12 5.47 -1.99 8.65
N ARG A 13 5.18 -1.11 9.60
CA ARG A 13 5.90 0.17 9.75
C ARG A 13 6.95 0.09 10.86
N ALA A 14 7.55 -1.08 11.03
CA ALA A 14 8.67 -1.31 11.92
C ALA A 14 9.98 -1.01 11.20
N PHE A 15 10.78 -0.11 11.74
CA PHE A 15 12.04 0.32 11.13
C PHE A 15 13.24 -0.41 11.71
N ASP A 16 14.26 -0.52 10.87
CA ASP A 16 15.61 -0.96 11.22
C ASP A 16 16.57 0.12 10.70
N GLY A 17 16.99 1.02 11.59
CA GLY A 17 17.72 2.21 11.17
C GLY A 17 16.84 3.18 10.41
N ASP A 18 17.20 3.47 9.16
CA ASP A 18 16.53 4.45 8.31
C ASP A 18 15.55 3.83 7.29
N HIS A 19 15.29 2.54 7.40
CA HIS A 19 14.40 1.84 6.48
C HIS A 19 13.51 0.82 7.20
N VAL A 20 12.39 0.50 6.54
CA VAL A 20 11.44 -0.51 7.02
C VAL A 20 12.08 -1.89 7.01
N ARG A 21 11.83 -2.66 8.06
CA ARG A 21 12.12 -4.10 8.04
C ARG A 21 11.15 -4.79 7.08
N GLU A 22 11.69 -5.52 6.11
CA GLU A 22 10.88 -6.24 5.14
C GLU A 22 10.41 -7.58 5.72
N ASN A 23 9.63 -7.54 6.81
CA ASN A 23 9.14 -8.73 7.51
C ASN A 23 8.19 -9.59 6.66
N LEU A 24 7.59 -9.01 5.62
CA LEU A 24 6.58 -9.66 4.80
C LEU A 24 7.09 -9.94 3.37
N LYS A 25 8.40 -9.96 3.19
CA LYS A 25 9.02 -10.25 1.90
C LYS A 25 8.63 -11.62 1.36
N GLU A 26 8.69 -12.63 2.21
CA GLU A 26 8.32 -14.00 1.83
C GLU A 26 6.86 -14.11 1.43
N GLN A 27 5.96 -13.48 2.19
CA GLN A 27 4.54 -13.44 1.87
C GLN A 27 4.27 -12.73 0.54
N ARG A 28 5.00 -11.65 0.26
CA ARG A 28 4.94 -10.98 -1.03
C ARG A 28 5.31 -11.91 -2.17
N GLU A 29 6.45 -12.57 -2.04
CA GLU A 29 6.95 -13.50 -3.07
C GLU A 29 5.98 -14.66 -3.32
N GLN A 30 5.40 -15.23 -2.25
CA GLN A 30 4.42 -16.31 -2.36
C GLN A 30 3.11 -15.83 -3.01
N THR A 31 2.64 -14.64 -2.68
CA THR A 31 1.43 -14.06 -3.30
C THR A 31 1.62 -13.88 -4.81
N ILE A 32 2.75 -13.32 -5.21
CA ILE A 32 3.06 -13.13 -6.64
C ILE A 32 3.19 -14.47 -7.36
N ALA A 33 3.86 -15.44 -6.75
CA ALA A 33 4.00 -16.78 -7.32
C ALA A 33 2.63 -17.46 -7.50
N ALA A 34 1.75 -17.36 -6.51
CA ALA A 34 0.40 -17.89 -6.59
C ALA A 34 -0.41 -17.24 -7.71
N ALA A 35 -0.33 -15.90 -7.83
CA ALA A 35 -1.00 -15.18 -8.90
C ALA A 35 -0.54 -15.62 -10.28
N LYS A 36 0.77 -15.73 -10.47
CA LYS A 36 1.36 -16.19 -11.74
C LYS A 36 0.94 -17.62 -12.07
N ALA A 37 0.89 -18.50 -11.09
CA ALA A 37 0.54 -19.91 -11.28
C ALA A 37 -0.88 -20.10 -11.83
N VAL A 38 -1.82 -19.22 -11.49
CA VAL A 38 -3.22 -19.30 -11.90
C VAL A 38 -3.59 -18.24 -12.95
N GLY A 39 -2.62 -17.46 -13.42
CA GLY A 39 -2.88 -16.39 -14.40
C GLY A 39 -3.71 -15.23 -13.83
N ALA A 40 -3.69 -15.01 -12.52
CA ALA A 40 -4.41 -13.91 -11.90
C ALA A 40 -3.62 -12.61 -11.94
N THR A 41 -4.34 -11.49 -11.96
CA THR A 41 -3.74 -10.17 -11.78
C THR A 41 -3.31 -10.01 -10.32
N TRP A 42 -2.21 -9.32 -10.08
CA TRP A 42 -1.83 -8.93 -8.73
C TRP A 42 -1.50 -7.45 -8.63
N LEU A 43 -1.71 -6.90 -7.45
CA LEU A 43 -1.31 -5.54 -7.10
C LEU A 43 -0.20 -5.63 -6.05
N ASP A 44 0.91 -4.95 -6.30
CA ASP A 44 2.07 -5.02 -5.41
C ASP A 44 2.02 -3.93 -4.33
N LEU A 45 1.04 -4.04 -3.45
CA LEU A 45 0.86 -3.12 -2.32
C LEU A 45 2.07 -3.16 -1.38
N ASN A 46 2.67 -4.32 -1.19
CA ASN A 46 3.84 -4.44 -0.31
C ASN A 46 4.98 -3.54 -0.79
N ARG A 47 5.33 -3.63 -2.06
CA ARG A 47 6.42 -2.81 -2.63
C ARG A 47 6.07 -1.32 -2.60
N ALA A 48 4.87 -0.96 -3.04
CA ALA A 48 4.45 0.45 -3.07
C ALA A 48 4.40 1.06 -1.67
N SER A 49 3.86 0.34 -0.70
CA SER A 49 3.78 0.82 0.69
C SER A 49 5.16 0.88 1.37
N THR A 50 6.03 -0.10 1.09
CA THR A 50 7.41 -0.08 1.60
C THR A 50 8.15 1.16 1.08
N ASP A 51 8.07 1.43 -0.20
CA ASP A 51 8.73 2.59 -0.81
C ASP A 51 8.18 3.90 -0.23
N TYR A 52 6.87 4.00 -0.06
CA TYR A 52 6.22 5.17 0.51
C TYR A 52 6.66 5.42 1.96
N ILE A 53 6.58 4.40 2.81
CA ILE A 53 6.96 4.51 4.23
C ILE A 53 8.45 4.85 4.38
N ASN A 54 9.31 4.26 3.55
CA ASN A 54 10.75 4.63 3.53
C ASN A 54 10.94 6.09 3.13
N ALA A 55 10.17 6.60 2.17
CA ALA A 55 10.29 7.98 1.72
C ALA A 55 9.87 9.00 2.78
N ILE A 56 8.81 8.72 3.54
CA ILE A 56 8.31 9.65 4.56
C ILE A 56 8.98 9.48 5.93
N GLY A 57 9.66 8.37 6.18
CA GLY A 57 10.42 8.11 7.40
C GLY A 57 9.61 7.53 8.55
N GLU A 58 10.33 7.12 9.61
CA GLU A 58 9.76 6.39 10.75
C GLU A 58 8.69 7.19 11.51
N ALA A 59 8.97 8.44 11.84
CA ALA A 59 8.04 9.28 12.60
C ALA A 59 6.72 9.48 11.84
N ASN A 60 6.80 9.83 10.57
CA ASN A 60 5.61 10.00 9.72
C ASN A 60 4.91 8.66 9.45
N GLY A 61 5.66 7.58 9.28
CA GLY A 61 5.10 6.24 9.12
C GLY A 61 4.27 5.79 10.31
N SER A 62 4.70 6.13 11.51
CA SER A 62 4.00 5.81 12.76
C SER A 62 2.65 6.53 12.90
N TYR A 63 2.46 7.63 12.18
CA TYR A 63 1.19 8.36 12.14
C TYR A 63 0.01 7.47 11.73
N TYR A 64 0.24 6.44 10.94
CA TYR A 64 -0.80 5.55 10.43
C TYR A 64 -1.10 4.36 11.35
N ASN A 65 -0.35 4.20 12.43
CA ASN A 65 -0.52 3.08 13.35
C ASN A 65 -1.82 3.22 14.15
N SER A 66 -2.51 2.09 14.37
CA SER A 66 -3.76 2.08 15.11
C SER A 66 -3.57 2.54 16.56
N LYS A 67 -2.41 2.21 17.16
CA LYS A 67 -1.98 2.64 18.49
C LYS A 67 -0.47 2.57 18.60
N ALA A 68 0.09 3.19 19.63
CA ALA A 68 1.53 3.14 19.89
C ALA A 68 2.02 1.69 20.02
N GLY A 69 3.11 1.36 19.32
CA GLY A 69 3.71 0.03 19.29
C GLY A 69 3.03 -0.98 18.37
N ASP A 70 1.90 -0.63 17.78
CA ASP A 70 1.25 -1.49 16.78
C ASP A 70 1.66 -1.04 15.37
N TYR A 71 2.64 -1.72 14.80
CA TYR A 71 3.17 -1.41 13.47
C TYR A 71 2.44 -2.13 12.35
N THR A 72 1.40 -2.89 12.67
CA THR A 72 0.69 -3.75 11.72
C THR A 72 -0.66 -3.17 11.31
N HIS A 73 -1.48 -2.79 12.30
CA HIS A 73 -2.84 -2.31 12.07
C HIS A 73 -2.87 -0.80 11.81
N LEU A 74 -3.88 -0.37 11.05
CA LEU A 74 -4.04 1.02 10.63
C LEU A 74 -5.07 1.76 11.49
N ASN A 75 -4.86 3.08 11.64
CA ASN A 75 -5.91 4.00 12.07
C ASN A 75 -6.69 4.52 10.86
N ALA A 76 -7.65 5.42 11.08
CA ALA A 76 -8.49 5.97 10.01
C ALA A 76 -7.67 6.68 8.92
N ALA A 77 -6.61 7.42 9.29
CA ALA A 77 -5.74 8.08 8.33
C ALA A 77 -5.01 7.06 7.46
N GLY A 78 -4.48 5.99 8.06
CA GLY A 78 -3.82 4.91 7.33
C GLY A 78 -4.77 4.20 6.38
N GLU A 79 -6.00 3.96 6.79
CA GLU A 79 -7.02 3.35 5.92
C GLU A 79 -7.27 4.20 4.67
N LYS A 80 -7.38 5.52 4.83
CA LYS A 80 -7.55 6.44 3.69
C LYS A 80 -6.35 6.45 2.75
N VAL A 81 -5.14 6.57 3.29
CA VAL A 81 -3.91 6.68 2.51
C VAL A 81 -3.65 5.37 1.75
N PHE A 82 -3.65 4.24 2.44
CA PHE A 82 -3.35 2.96 1.79
C PHE A 82 -4.52 2.42 0.98
N GLY A 83 -5.75 2.79 1.32
CA GLY A 83 -6.91 2.55 0.45
C GLY A 83 -6.80 3.30 -0.87
N ARG A 84 -6.33 4.56 -0.85
CA ARG A 84 -6.04 5.32 -2.06
C ARG A 84 -4.93 4.64 -2.88
N MET A 85 -3.87 4.19 -2.22
CA MET A 85 -2.79 3.47 -2.89
C MET A 85 -3.30 2.23 -3.63
N VAL A 86 -4.15 1.43 -3.00
CA VAL A 86 -4.76 0.25 -3.63
C VAL A 86 -5.61 0.66 -4.84
N ALA A 87 -6.44 1.69 -4.69
CA ALA A 87 -7.28 2.18 -5.79
C ALA A 87 -6.42 2.62 -6.99
N ASP A 88 -5.33 3.33 -6.75
CA ASP A 88 -4.43 3.78 -7.80
C ASP A 88 -3.73 2.60 -8.49
N LEU A 89 -3.24 1.63 -7.72
CA LEU A 89 -2.64 0.41 -8.27
C LEU A 89 -3.64 -0.37 -9.13
N LEU A 90 -4.87 -0.49 -8.66
CA LEU A 90 -5.94 -1.15 -9.40
C LEU A 90 -6.22 -0.43 -10.72
N GLY A 91 -6.35 0.89 -10.69
CA GLY A 91 -6.60 1.70 -11.87
C GLY A 91 -5.48 1.64 -12.90
N ARG A 92 -4.23 1.51 -12.46
CA ARG A 92 -3.07 1.33 -13.35
C ARG A 92 -3.06 -0.05 -13.99
N LYS A 93 -3.39 -1.09 -13.24
CA LYS A 93 -3.36 -2.48 -13.69
C LYS A 93 -4.57 -2.84 -14.54
N ARG A 94 -5.73 -2.28 -14.22
CA ARG A 94 -7.03 -2.52 -14.86
C ARG A 94 -7.70 -1.20 -15.17
N GLY A 95 -7.22 -0.52 -16.21
CA GLY A 95 -7.65 0.84 -16.56
C GLY A 95 -9.16 1.01 -16.76
N HIS A 96 -9.87 -0.03 -17.22
CA HIS A 96 -11.31 0.00 -17.39
C HIS A 96 -12.08 0.11 -16.06
N LEU A 97 -11.43 -0.18 -14.92
CA LEU A 97 -12.05 -0.05 -13.61
C LEU A 97 -12.00 1.39 -13.06
N ARG A 98 -11.23 2.27 -13.68
CA ARG A 98 -11.12 3.67 -13.23
C ARG A 98 -12.47 4.38 -13.11
N ARG A 99 -13.39 4.06 -13.99
CA ARG A 99 -14.75 4.64 -13.96
C ARG A 99 -15.55 4.30 -12.70
N TYR A 100 -15.12 3.28 -11.97
CA TYR A 100 -15.75 2.87 -10.71
C TYR A 100 -15.00 3.40 -9.48
N LEU A 101 -13.88 4.09 -9.69
CA LEU A 101 -13.04 4.63 -8.62
C LEU A 101 -13.25 6.14 -8.54
N THR A 102 -13.46 6.65 -7.33
CA THR A 102 -13.53 8.09 -7.10
C THR A 102 -12.11 8.65 -7.08
N PRO A 103 -11.75 9.58 -7.98
CA PRO A 103 -10.41 10.16 -7.96
C PRO A 103 -10.18 11.04 -6.73
N ASN A 104 -8.95 11.03 -6.24
CA ASN A 104 -8.46 12.01 -5.27
C ASN A 104 -7.04 12.39 -5.69
N LYS A 105 -6.96 13.34 -6.59
CA LYS A 105 -5.70 13.75 -7.21
C LYS A 105 -4.69 14.25 -6.17
N ALA A 106 -5.11 15.08 -5.23
CA ALA A 106 -4.22 15.66 -4.24
C ALA A 106 -3.56 14.58 -3.37
N LEU A 107 -4.34 13.62 -2.90
CA LEU A 107 -3.80 12.50 -2.11
C LEU A 107 -2.90 11.61 -2.95
N SER A 108 -3.31 11.25 -4.16
CA SER A 108 -2.52 10.42 -5.06
C SER A 108 -1.17 11.06 -5.39
N GLU A 109 -1.13 12.35 -5.69
CA GLU A 109 0.11 13.07 -5.99
C GLU A 109 1.12 12.98 -4.82
N LYS A 110 0.67 13.21 -3.59
CA LYS A 110 1.53 13.09 -2.40
C LYS A 110 2.06 11.67 -2.23
N ILE A 111 1.19 10.68 -2.31
CA ILE A 111 1.60 9.28 -2.15
C ILE A 111 2.69 8.90 -3.14
N TRP A 112 2.47 9.18 -4.42
CA TRP A 112 3.41 8.74 -5.46
C TRP A 112 4.65 9.64 -5.59
N ALA A 113 4.63 10.83 -4.99
CA ALA A 113 5.81 11.68 -4.82
C ALA A 113 6.63 11.32 -3.57
N GLY A 114 6.16 10.41 -2.72
CA GLY A 114 6.82 10.06 -1.46
C GLY A 114 6.73 11.17 -0.41
N GLU A 115 5.66 11.96 -0.47
CA GLU A 115 5.39 13.03 0.48
C GLU A 115 4.38 12.59 1.54
N PHE A 116 4.59 13.03 2.77
CA PHE A 116 3.69 12.69 3.87
C PHE A 116 2.28 13.21 3.61
N ALA A 117 1.29 12.31 3.69
CA ALA A 117 -0.13 12.60 3.51
C ALA A 117 -0.90 12.24 4.78
N THR A 118 -1.84 13.11 5.18
CA THR A 118 -2.67 12.89 6.37
C THR A 118 -3.89 12.02 6.11
N GLY A 119 -4.29 11.89 4.83
CA GLY A 119 -5.53 11.23 4.43
C GLY A 119 -6.70 12.20 4.26
N ASP A 120 -6.51 13.47 4.58
CA ASP A 120 -7.54 14.51 4.47
C ASP A 120 -7.34 15.45 3.26
N GLU A 121 -6.42 15.08 2.36
CA GLU A 121 -6.15 15.81 1.11
C GLU A 121 -7.34 15.87 0.17
#